data_96157eb55a8744f9c6047a1284105071
#
_entry.id   96157eb55a8744f9c6047a1284105071
#
_cell.length_a   1.000
_cell.length_b   1.000
_cell.length_c   1.000
_cell.angle_alpha   90.00
_cell.angle_beta   90.00
_cell.angle_gamma   90.00
#
_symmetry.space_group_name_H-M   'P 1'
#
loop_
_entity.id
_entity.type
_entity.pdbx_description
1 polymer ?
#
loop_
_entity_poly.entity_id
_entity_poly.type
_entity_poly.pdbx_seq_one_letter_code
_entity_poly.pdbx_strand_id
1 'polypeptide(L)'
;SENYVSWAVMEAQGSQLTNKYAEGYPGKRYYGGCEHVDVAEQLAIDRAKKLFGADAANVQPNSGSQANQAVFMAFLKPGDTILGMNLSMGGHLTHGSPVNVSGKWFNVVPYGLDAGEVIDYDSVEALAREHKPKLIIAGASAYSLRIDFERFARIAKAAGAVFMVDMAHYAGLVAAGFYPNPVPHADVVTTTTHKTLRGPRG
;
A
#
# COMPACT_ATOMS: atom_id res chain seq x y z
N SER A 1 -7.77 -14.01 1.80
CA SER A 1 -7.50 -12.76 2.52
C SER A 1 -8.78 -12.04 2.98
N GLU A 2 -9.82 -12.77 3.30
CA GLU A 2 -11.04 -12.25 3.90
C GLU A 2 -10.96 -12.31 5.42
N ASN A 3 -11.80 -11.52 6.11
CA ASN A 3 -11.93 -11.58 7.56
C ASN A 3 -13.37 -11.28 7.98
N TYR A 4 -13.72 -11.69 9.18
CA TYR A 4 -15.00 -11.37 9.79
C TYR A 4 -14.87 -10.11 10.64
N VAL A 5 -15.65 -9.08 10.32
CA VAL A 5 -15.69 -7.82 11.07
C VAL A 5 -16.66 -7.93 12.24
N SER A 6 -16.51 -7.05 13.25
CA SER A 6 -17.44 -6.95 14.36
C SER A 6 -18.76 -6.29 13.93
N TRP A 7 -19.82 -6.49 14.73
CA TRP A 7 -21.09 -5.80 14.57
C TRP A 7 -20.92 -4.28 14.57
N ALA A 8 -20.06 -3.74 15.44
CA ALA A 8 -19.78 -2.30 15.49
C ALA A 8 -19.20 -1.76 14.18
N VAL A 9 -18.32 -2.52 13.49
CA VAL A 9 -17.80 -2.12 12.17
C VAL A 9 -18.92 -2.13 11.13
N MET A 10 -19.79 -3.13 11.12
CA MET A 10 -20.90 -3.20 10.17
C MET A 10 -21.91 -2.07 10.41
N GLU A 11 -22.23 -1.76 11.67
CA GLU A 11 -23.12 -0.66 12.06
C GLU A 11 -22.53 0.70 11.62
N ALA A 12 -21.25 0.94 11.87
CA ALA A 12 -20.59 2.17 11.45
C ALA A 12 -20.57 2.32 9.92
N GLN A 13 -20.32 1.25 9.18
CA GLN A 13 -20.28 1.24 7.71
C GLN A 13 -21.66 1.52 7.09
N GLY A 14 -22.74 1.04 7.72
CA GLY A 14 -24.13 1.28 7.31
C GLY A 14 -24.78 2.52 7.95
N SER A 15 -23.99 3.41 8.53
CA SER A 15 -24.50 4.58 9.24
C SER A 15 -24.97 5.71 8.31
N GLN A 16 -25.56 6.75 8.94
CA GLN A 16 -26.04 7.96 8.26
C GLN A 16 -24.94 8.72 7.51
N LEU A 17 -23.66 8.51 7.85
CA LEU A 17 -22.52 9.11 7.17
C LEU A 17 -22.48 8.75 5.68
N THR A 18 -23.08 7.63 5.28
CA THR A 18 -23.17 7.20 3.88
C THR A 18 -23.92 8.19 3.00
N ASN A 19 -24.75 9.07 3.57
CA ASN A 19 -25.53 10.06 2.84
C ASN A 19 -24.79 11.39 2.61
N LYS A 20 -23.59 11.55 3.19
CA LYS A 20 -22.93 12.85 3.21
C LYS A 20 -21.85 12.99 2.14
N TYR A 21 -21.98 13.96 1.28
CA TYR A 21 -20.89 14.45 0.45
C TYR A 21 -19.83 15.14 1.30
N ALA A 22 -18.57 14.66 1.23
CA ALA A 22 -17.47 15.14 2.05
C ALA A 22 -16.17 15.29 1.22
N GLU A 23 -16.28 15.83 0.01
CA GLU A 23 -15.11 16.11 -0.82
C GLU A 23 -14.17 17.09 -0.14
N GLY A 24 -12.87 16.88 -0.30
CA GLY A 24 -11.83 17.60 0.41
C GLY A 24 -11.31 16.79 1.59
N TYR A 25 -10.74 17.47 2.59
CA TYR A 25 -10.14 16.86 3.78
C TYR A 25 -10.71 17.48 5.05
N PRO A 26 -10.52 16.88 6.24
CA PRO A 26 -10.99 17.46 7.50
C PRO A 26 -10.61 18.92 7.65
N GLY A 27 -11.58 19.77 7.95
CA GLY A 27 -11.41 21.23 8.04
C GLY A 27 -11.21 21.96 6.72
N LYS A 28 -11.17 21.25 5.58
CA LYS A 28 -11.00 21.81 4.22
C LYS A 28 -11.93 21.13 3.22
N ARG A 29 -13.24 21.19 3.50
CA ARG A 29 -14.28 20.59 2.66
C ARG A 29 -14.82 21.59 1.64
N TYR A 30 -15.28 21.05 0.51
CA TYR A 30 -15.97 21.84 -0.51
C TYR A 30 -17.43 22.09 -0.15
N TYR A 31 -18.02 21.31 0.77
CA TYR A 31 -19.43 21.37 1.18
C TYR A 31 -19.57 21.65 2.67
N GLY A 32 -20.64 22.34 3.07
CA GLY A 32 -20.99 22.53 4.47
C GLY A 32 -21.55 21.26 5.11
N GLY A 33 -21.66 21.26 6.45
CA GLY A 33 -22.24 20.15 7.20
C GLY A 33 -21.34 18.91 7.31
N CYS A 34 -20.02 19.07 7.21
CA CYS A 34 -19.06 17.98 7.27
C CYS A 34 -18.43 17.76 8.65
N GLU A 35 -18.88 18.45 9.68
CA GLU A 35 -18.28 18.47 11.03
C GLU A 35 -18.19 17.06 11.63
N HIS A 36 -19.24 16.25 11.45
CA HIS A 36 -19.28 14.88 11.97
C HIS A 36 -18.43 13.91 11.15
N VAL A 37 -18.39 14.11 9.83
CA VAL A 37 -17.50 13.32 8.94
C VAL A 37 -16.06 13.64 9.24
N ASP A 38 -15.72 14.90 9.50
CA ASP A 38 -14.38 15.33 9.86
C ASP A 38 -13.88 14.61 11.12
N VAL A 39 -14.74 14.46 12.13
CA VAL A 39 -14.40 13.69 13.35
C VAL A 39 -14.06 12.24 13.01
N ALA A 40 -14.88 11.57 12.18
CA ALA A 40 -14.67 10.19 11.83
C ALA A 40 -13.37 10.00 11.01
N GLU A 41 -13.13 10.86 10.02
CA GLU A 41 -11.94 10.79 9.17
C GLU A 41 -10.68 11.13 9.97
N GLN A 42 -10.72 12.18 10.82
CA GLN A 42 -9.58 12.55 11.65
C GLN A 42 -9.22 11.45 12.65
N LEU A 43 -10.20 10.79 13.27
CA LEU A 43 -9.96 9.63 14.13
C LEU A 43 -9.27 8.48 13.37
N ALA A 44 -9.68 8.21 12.14
CA ALA A 44 -9.06 7.17 11.32
C ALA A 44 -7.60 7.52 10.97
N ILE A 45 -7.34 8.78 10.61
CA ILE A 45 -5.98 9.29 10.34
C ILE A 45 -5.09 9.13 11.58
N ASP A 46 -5.54 9.61 12.74
CA ASP A 46 -4.76 9.59 13.96
C ASP A 46 -4.47 8.16 14.44
N ARG A 47 -5.45 7.28 14.32
CA ARG A 47 -5.31 5.86 14.65
C ARG A 47 -4.36 5.13 13.71
N ALA A 48 -4.43 5.38 12.41
CA ALA A 48 -3.51 4.81 11.43
C ALA A 48 -2.06 5.25 11.71
N LYS A 49 -1.86 6.55 11.96
CA LYS A 49 -0.55 7.10 12.33
C LYS A 49 0.00 6.44 13.60
N LYS A 50 -0.82 6.36 14.63
CA LYS A 50 -0.42 5.74 15.90
C LYS A 50 -0.12 4.25 15.77
N LEU A 51 -0.94 3.53 14.99
CA LEU A 51 -0.84 2.09 14.85
C LEU A 51 0.45 1.65 14.16
N PHE A 52 0.89 2.41 13.15
CA PHE A 52 2.04 2.06 12.33
C PHE A 52 3.26 2.95 12.57
N GLY A 53 3.15 4.00 13.36
CA GLY A 53 4.23 4.97 13.61
C GLY A 53 4.49 5.88 12.40
N ALA A 54 3.45 6.21 11.63
CA ALA A 54 3.56 7.03 10.43
C ALA A 54 3.44 8.54 10.73
N ASP A 55 4.16 9.38 10.00
CA ASP A 55 4.09 10.84 10.11
C ASP A 55 2.78 11.40 9.54
N ALA A 56 2.29 10.80 8.47
CA ALA A 56 1.05 11.16 7.79
C ALA A 56 0.24 9.93 7.40
N ALA A 57 -1.07 10.08 7.24
CA ALA A 57 -1.94 9.05 6.73
C ALA A 57 -3.06 9.65 5.87
N ASN A 58 -3.41 8.98 4.79
CA ASN A 58 -4.61 9.23 4.00
C ASN A 58 -5.51 7.99 4.08
N VAL A 59 -6.74 8.17 4.54
CA VAL A 59 -7.70 7.09 4.77
C VAL A 59 -8.88 7.12 3.80
N GLN A 60 -8.81 7.96 2.76
CA GLN A 60 -9.91 8.13 1.80
C GLN A 60 -10.01 7.04 0.73
N PRO A 61 -8.92 6.37 0.27
CA PRO A 61 -9.07 5.28 -0.67
C PRO A 61 -10.01 4.20 -0.11
N ASN A 62 -10.94 3.71 -0.93
CA ASN A 62 -11.88 2.67 -0.53
C ASN A 62 -11.47 1.27 -1.02
N SER A 63 -10.24 1.12 -1.49
CA SER A 63 -9.60 -0.15 -1.79
C SER A 63 -8.08 -0.01 -1.86
N GLY A 64 -7.34 -1.10 -1.64
CA GLY A 64 -5.89 -1.14 -1.84
C GLY A 64 -5.48 -0.79 -3.28
N SER A 65 -6.30 -1.15 -4.26
CA SER A 65 -6.05 -0.78 -5.66
C SER A 65 -6.10 0.73 -5.87
N GLN A 66 -7.06 1.43 -5.25
CA GLN A 66 -7.11 2.90 -5.32
C GLN A 66 -5.96 3.54 -4.54
N ALA A 67 -5.60 3.00 -3.38
CA ALA A 67 -4.43 3.48 -2.63
C ALA A 67 -3.16 3.39 -3.48
N ASN A 68 -2.93 2.25 -4.13
CA ASN A 68 -1.79 2.05 -5.03
C ASN A 68 -1.84 2.99 -6.24
N GLN A 69 -3.01 3.18 -6.86
CA GLN A 69 -3.18 4.14 -7.96
C GLN A 69 -2.90 5.57 -7.52
N ALA A 70 -3.32 5.97 -6.32
CA ALA A 70 -3.02 7.30 -5.79
C ALA A 70 -1.50 7.53 -5.64
N VAL A 71 -0.77 6.52 -5.17
CA VAL A 71 0.71 6.55 -5.12
C VAL A 71 1.29 6.69 -6.52
N PHE A 72 0.81 5.90 -7.48
CA PHE A 72 1.29 5.99 -8.86
C PHE A 72 1.05 7.38 -9.47
N MET A 73 -0.14 7.94 -9.25
CA MET A 73 -0.45 9.30 -9.74
C MET A 73 0.41 10.38 -9.09
N ALA A 74 0.82 10.20 -7.84
CA ALA A 74 1.65 11.17 -7.12
C ALA A 74 3.10 11.16 -7.59
N PHE A 75 3.64 10.00 -7.96
CA PHE A 75 5.08 9.84 -8.21
C PHE A 75 5.45 9.49 -9.65
N LEU A 76 4.50 9.04 -10.47
CA LEU A 76 4.76 8.48 -11.79
C LEU A 76 3.98 9.20 -12.90
N LYS A 77 4.49 9.03 -14.12
CA LYS A 77 3.80 9.36 -15.37
C LYS A 77 3.62 8.08 -16.18
N PRO A 78 2.58 7.98 -17.05
CA PRO A 78 2.47 6.88 -17.99
C PRO A 78 3.77 6.66 -18.77
N GLY A 79 4.23 5.42 -18.86
CA GLY A 79 5.49 5.05 -19.49
C GLY A 79 6.70 5.01 -18.55
N ASP A 80 6.60 5.51 -17.31
CA ASP A 80 7.67 5.36 -16.33
C ASP A 80 7.89 3.87 -15.99
N THR A 81 9.14 3.54 -15.64
CA THR A 81 9.51 2.16 -15.28
C THR A 81 9.24 1.93 -13.78
N ILE A 82 8.57 0.82 -13.47
CA ILE A 82 8.35 0.33 -12.11
C ILE A 82 8.95 -1.07 -11.95
N LEU A 83 9.45 -1.36 -10.75
CA LEU A 83 9.95 -2.68 -10.37
C LEU A 83 9.02 -3.27 -9.31
N GLY A 84 8.44 -4.44 -9.57
CA GLY A 84 7.50 -5.11 -8.67
C GLY A 84 7.67 -6.63 -8.69
N MET A 85 7.17 -7.30 -7.63
CA MET A 85 7.22 -8.76 -7.57
C MET A 85 6.33 -9.38 -8.65
N ASN A 86 6.85 -10.40 -9.35
CA ASN A 86 6.09 -11.16 -10.35
C ASN A 86 4.84 -11.77 -9.70
N LEU A 87 3.71 -11.67 -10.40
CA LEU A 87 2.43 -12.21 -9.93
C LEU A 87 2.50 -13.71 -9.65
N SER A 88 3.19 -14.48 -10.49
CA SER A 88 3.36 -15.94 -10.33
C SER A 88 4.24 -16.32 -9.13
N MET A 89 4.98 -15.38 -8.58
CA MET A 89 5.87 -15.56 -7.43
C MET A 89 5.35 -14.93 -6.14
N GLY A 90 4.07 -14.57 -6.10
CA GLY A 90 3.41 -14.04 -4.93
C GLY A 90 3.10 -12.54 -4.97
N GLY A 91 3.36 -11.86 -6.07
CA GLY A 91 3.00 -10.45 -6.26
C GLY A 91 1.50 -10.19 -6.25
N HIS A 92 1.11 -8.94 -6.46
CA HIS A 92 -0.29 -8.53 -6.56
C HIS A 92 -0.57 -7.98 -7.97
N LEU A 93 -1.85 -8.04 -8.40
CA LEU A 93 -2.28 -7.51 -9.71
C LEU A 93 -1.87 -6.05 -9.91
N THR A 94 -1.97 -5.23 -8.87
CA THR A 94 -1.63 -3.79 -8.92
C THR A 94 -0.14 -3.51 -8.91
N HIS A 95 0.71 -4.53 -8.84
CA HIS A 95 2.17 -4.38 -8.88
C HIS A 95 2.75 -4.58 -10.30
N GLY A 96 1.96 -4.36 -11.33
CA GLY A 96 2.42 -4.38 -12.72
C GLY A 96 1.87 -5.52 -13.57
N SER A 97 0.82 -6.23 -13.13
CA SER A 97 0.19 -7.25 -13.97
C SER A 97 -0.37 -6.66 -15.27
N PRO A 98 -0.16 -7.31 -16.44
CA PRO A 98 -0.62 -6.80 -17.74
C PRO A 98 -2.13 -6.56 -17.85
N VAL A 99 -2.93 -7.25 -17.03
CA VAL A 99 -4.38 -7.08 -17.00
C VAL A 99 -4.83 -5.93 -16.11
N ASN A 100 -3.93 -5.35 -15.34
CA ASN A 100 -4.19 -4.24 -14.43
C ASN A 100 -3.73 -2.91 -15.02
N VAL A 101 -4.28 -1.79 -14.53
CA VAL A 101 -3.88 -0.43 -14.90
C VAL A 101 -2.37 -0.24 -14.75
N SER A 102 -1.76 -0.76 -13.69
CA SER A 102 -0.32 -0.66 -13.47
C SER A 102 0.51 -1.27 -14.60
N GLY A 103 0.09 -2.42 -15.12
CA GLY A 103 0.77 -3.06 -16.24
C GLY A 103 0.46 -2.46 -17.60
N LYS A 104 -0.64 -1.68 -17.70
CA LYS A 104 -1.03 -1.00 -18.96
C LYS A 104 -0.39 0.39 -19.10
N TRP A 105 -0.15 1.06 -17.97
CA TRP A 105 0.34 2.44 -17.97
C TRP A 105 1.86 2.55 -17.80
N PHE A 106 2.49 1.55 -17.17
CA PHE A 106 3.90 1.61 -16.82
C PHE A 106 4.72 0.55 -17.55
N ASN A 107 6.01 0.83 -17.73
CA ASN A 107 6.97 -0.15 -18.15
C ASN A 107 7.36 -1.00 -16.93
N VAL A 108 6.88 -2.24 -16.90
CA VAL A 108 7.01 -3.12 -15.72
C VAL A 108 8.22 -4.04 -15.87
N VAL A 109 9.11 -4.00 -14.88
CA VAL A 109 10.22 -4.93 -14.72
C VAL A 109 9.91 -5.81 -13.50
N PRO A 110 9.58 -7.10 -13.69
CA PRO A 110 9.28 -7.98 -12.56
C PRO A 110 10.56 -8.53 -11.94
N TYR A 111 10.61 -8.55 -10.59
CA TYR A 111 11.58 -9.35 -9.85
C TYR A 111 10.97 -10.64 -9.33
N GLY A 112 11.81 -11.60 -8.98
CA GLY A 112 11.38 -12.94 -8.60
C GLY A 112 12.00 -13.45 -7.30
N LEU A 113 11.90 -14.75 -7.15
CA LEU A 113 12.47 -15.53 -6.06
C LEU A 113 13.68 -16.32 -6.59
N ASP A 114 14.61 -16.64 -5.70
CA ASP A 114 15.71 -17.56 -5.98
C ASP A 114 15.25 -19.04 -5.95
N ALA A 115 16.18 -19.95 -6.11
CA ALA A 115 15.92 -21.40 -6.07
C ALA A 115 15.44 -21.90 -4.69
N GLY A 116 15.63 -21.12 -3.64
CA GLY A 116 15.14 -21.38 -2.28
C GLY A 116 13.80 -20.74 -1.96
N GLU A 117 13.12 -20.19 -2.98
CA GLU A 117 11.83 -19.49 -2.86
C GLU A 117 11.93 -18.22 -1.97
N VAL A 118 13.11 -17.63 -1.86
CA VAL A 118 13.35 -16.37 -1.16
C VAL A 118 13.47 -15.24 -2.19
N ILE A 119 13.06 -14.02 -1.82
CA ILE A 119 13.24 -12.85 -2.69
C ILE A 119 14.72 -12.74 -3.07
N ASP A 120 15.02 -12.76 -4.36
CA ASP A 120 16.37 -12.60 -4.89
C ASP A 120 16.77 -11.12 -4.90
N TYR A 121 17.23 -10.65 -3.74
CA TYR A 121 17.61 -9.24 -3.56
C TYR A 121 18.78 -8.82 -4.45
N ASP A 122 19.68 -9.72 -4.82
CA ASP A 122 20.80 -9.41 -5.72
C ASP A 122 20.29 -9.17 -7.14
N SER A 123 19.30 -9.97 -7.57
CA SER A 123 18.56 -9.73 -8.81
C SER A 123 17.76 -8.42 -8.77
N VAL A 124 17.09 -8.11 -7.65
CA VAL A 124 16.39 -6.82 -7.48
C VAL A 124 17.35 -5.65 -7.66
N GLU A 125 18.55 -5.73 -7.06
CA GLU A 125 19.57 -4.67 -7.18
C GLU A 125 20.10 -4.54 -8.62
N ALA A 126 20.38 -5.66 -9.28
CA ALA A 126 20.83 -5.69 -10.66
C ALA A 126 19.79 -5.07 -11.62
N LEU A 127 18.52 -5.49 -11.50
CA LEU A 127 17.40 -4.94 -12.27
C LEU A 127 17.20 -3.44 -12.01
N ALA A 128 17.32 -3.00 -10.77
CA ALA A 128 17.21 -1.60 -10.41
C ALA A 128 18.33 -0.73 -11.05
N ARG A 129 19.55 -1.24 -11.09
CA ARG A 129 20.67 -0.58 -11.79
C ARG A 129 20.47 -0.49 -13.28
N GLU A 130 20.05 -1.61 -13.90
CA GLU A 130 19.88 -1.73 -15.34
C GLU A 130 18.73 -0.86 -15.86
N HIS A 131 17.56 -0.99 -15.22
CA HIS A 131 16.32 -0.39 -15.72
C HIS A 131 16.00 0.97 -15.13
N LYS A 132 16.69 1.40 -14.06
CA LYS A 132 16.53 2.70 -13.39
C LYS A 132 15.06 3.05 -13.14
N PRO A 133 14.31 2.20 -12.41
CA PRO A 133 12.90 2.41 -12.17
C PRO A 133 12.67 3.72 -11.41
N LYS A 134 11.52 4.35 -11.61
CA LYS A 134 11.07 5.49 -10.83
C LYS A 134 10.48 5.06 -9.50
N LEU A 135 9.97 3.83 -9.41
CA LEU A 135 9.35 3.30 -8.22
C LEU A 135 9.68 1.81 -8.09
N ILE A 136 10.04 1.39 -6.88
CA ILE A 136 10.22 -0.03 -6.50
C ILE A 136 9.14 -0.39 -5.50
N ILE A 137 8.40 -1.46 -5.78
CA ILE A 137 7.31 -1.95 -4.94
C ILE A 137 7.76 -3.22 -4.24
N ALA A 138 7.78 -3.21 -2.91
CA ALA A 138 7.85 -4.41 -2.10
C ALA A 138 6.48 -4.75 -1.53
N GLY A 139 6.27 -6.03 -1.26
CA GLY A 139 5.00 -6.53 -0.75
C GLY A 139 4.44 -7.62 -1.65
N ALA A 140 3.59 -8.41 -1.06
CA ALA A 140 3.14 -9.63 -1.70
C ALA A 140 1.77 -10.06 -1.19
N SER A 141 1.02 -10.74 -2.06
CA SER A 141 -0.22 -11.39 -1.70
C SER A 141 -0.01 -12.82 -1.20
N ALA A 142 1.04 -13.49 -1.66
CA ALA A 142 1.30 -14.90 -1.41
C ALA A 142 2.79 -15.18 -1.21
N TYR A 143 3.41 -14.49 -0.26
CA TYR A 143 4.79 -14.70 0.17
C TYR A 143 4.83 -14.77 1.69
N SER A 144 5.23 -15.92 2.24
CA SER A 144 5.11 -16.24 3.67
C SER A 144 6.33 -15.84 4.50
N LEU A 145 7.46 -15.54 3.85
CA LEU A 145 8.69 -15.20 4.53
C LEU A 145 8.76 -13.70 4.87
N ARG A 146 9.67 -13.33 5.75
CA ARG A 146 9.91 -11.92 6.08
C ARG A 146 10.59 -11.21 4.93
N ILE A 147 10.11 -10.00 4.64
CA ILE A 147 10.69 -9.09 3.66
C ILE A 147 11.72 -8.20 4.37
N ASP A 148 12.93 -8.10 3.83
CA ASP A 148 13.96 -7.17 4.29
C ASP A 148 13.71 -5.78 3.68
N PHE A 149 12.92 -4.98 4.37
CA PHE A 149 12.58 -3.62 3.93
C PHE A 149 13.79 -2.69 3.94
N GLU A 150 14.74 -2.90 4.84
CA GLU A 150 15.95 -2.10 4.88
C GLU A 150 16.81 -2.32 3.64
N ARG A 151 16.94 -3.59 3.19
CA ARG A 151 17.66 -3.91 1.96
C ARG A 151 16.99 -3.31 0.73
N PHE A 152 15.65 -3.39 0.62
CA PHE A 152 14.90 -2.71 -0.43
C PHE A 152 15.11 -1.20 -0.41
N ALA A 153 15.06 -0.56 0.75
CA ALA A 153 15.29 0.89 0.89
C ALA A 153 16.68 1.29 0.39
N ARG A 154 17.71 0.52 0.71
CA ARG A 154 19.08 0.75 0.18
C ARG A 154 19.13 0.65 -1.35
N ILE A 155 18.50 -0.38 -1.91
CA ILE A 155 18.43 -0.58 -3.38
C ILE A 155 17.69 0.59 -4.04
N ALA A 156 16.53 0.96 -3.52
CA ALA A 156 15.75 2.08 -4.07
C ALA A 156 16.50 3.39 -4.01
N LYS A 157 17.14 3.69 -2.89
CA LYS A 157 17.97 4.89 -2.71
C LYS A 157 19.14 4.91 -3.70
N ALA A 158 19.82 3.79 -3.90
CA ALA A 158 20.93 3.68 -4.85
C ALA A 158 20.47 3.88 -6.31
N ALA A 159 19.26 3.47 -6.65
CA ALA A 159 18.65 3.64 -7.96
C ALA A 159 18.00 5.03 -8.16
N GLY A 160 17.85 5.83 -7.10
CA GLY A 160 17.09 7.09 -7.13
C GLY A 160 15.58 6.89 -7.33
N ALA A 161 15.07 5.75 -6.89
CA ALA A 161 13.67 5.36 -7.00
C ALA A 161 12.89 5.65 -5.71
N VAL A 162 11.60 5.92 -5.83
CA VAL A 162 10.66 5.93 -4.70
C VAL A 162 10.49 4.48 -4.21
N PHE A 163 10.59 4.27 -2.90
CA PHE A 163 10.34 2.97 -2.29
C PHE A 163 8.92 2.90 -1.73
N MET A 164 8.11 2.06 -2.32
CA MET A 164 6.74 1.78 -1.90
C MET A 164 6.62 0.39 -1.30
N VAL A 165 5.90 0.27 -0.18
CA VAL A 165 5.52 -1.03 0.38
C VAL A 165 4.01 -1.17 0.43
N ASP A 166 3.50 -2.24 -0.19
CA ASP A 166 2.11 -2.69 -0.05
C ASP A 166 2.05 -3.80 1.00
N MET A 167 1.60 -3.46 2.21
CA MET A 167 1.52 -4.41 3.32
C MET A 167 0.13 -5.00 3.55
N ALA A 168 -0.78 -4.86 2.59
CA ALA A 168 -2.20 -5.18 2.75
C ALA A 168 -2.45 -6.58 3.33
N HIS A 169 -1.68 -7.59 2.96
CA HIS A 169 -1.89 -8.97 3.41
C HIS A 169 -1.38 -9.24 4.83
N TYR A 170 -0.40 -8.50 5.32
CA TYR A 170 0.24 -8.74 6.61
C TYR A 170 0.20 -7.54 7.57
N ALA A 171 -0.57 -6.50 7.24
CA ALA A 171 -0.66 -5.28 8.05
C ALA A 171 -1.10 -5.54 9.50
N GLY A 172 -1.96 -6.53 9.74
CA GLY A 172 -2.36 -6.96 11.08
C GLY A 172 -1.20 -7.56 11.88
N LEU A 173 -0.31 -8.29 11.22
CA LEU A 173 0.91 -8.82 11.84
C LEU A 173 1.93 -7.71 12.16
N VAL A 174 2.04 -6.73 11.27
CA VAL A 174 2.85 -5.51 11.52
C VAL A 174 2.32 -4.77 12.75
N ALA A 175 1.01 -4.50 12.78
CA ALA A 175 0.37 -3.82 13.90
C ALA A 175 0.52 -4.56 15.23
N ALA A 176 0.57 -5.88 15.20
CA ALA A 176 0.77 -6.73 16.37
C ALA A 176 2.24 -6.97 16.74
N GLY A 177 3.20 -6.44 15.97
CA GLY A 177 4.63 -6.60 16.21
C GLY A 177 5.22 -7.97 15.81
N PHE A 178 4.47 -8.80 15.06
CA PHE A 178 4.93 -10.11 14.61
C PHE A 178 5.60 -10.11 13.23
N TYR A 179 5.51 -9.00 12.51
CA TYR A 179 6.14 -8.81 11.22
C TYR A 179 6.87 -7.46 11.18
N PRO A 180 7.99 -7.33 10.46
CA PRO A 180 8.73 -6.07 10.36
C PRO A 180 7.82 -4.92 9.89
N ASN A 181 7.95 -3.77 10.53
CA ASN A 181 7.23 -2.57 10.12
C ASN A 181 7.94 -1.89 8.95
N PRO A 182 7.31 -1.72 7.78
CA PRO A 182 7.94 -1.07 6.63
C PRO A 182 8.02 0.46 6.77
N VAL A 183 7.20 1.08 7.62
CA VAL A 183 7.06 2.55 7.70
C VAL A 183 8.39 3.27 7.93
N PRO A 184 9.31 2.81 8.79
CA PRO A 184 10.60 3.48 8.97
C PRO A 184 11.55 3.42 7.75
N HIS A 185 11.27 2.56 6.77
CA HIS A 185 12.16 2.28 5.65
C HIS A 185 11.63 2.77 4.31
N ALA A 186 10.30 2.87 4.16
CA ALA A 186 9.65 3.20 2.89
C ALA A 186 9.29 4.67 2.80
N ASP A 187 9.32 5.23 1.57
CA ASP A 187 8.82 6.58 1.29
C ASP A 187 7.29 6.63 1.39
N VAL A 188 6.62 5.52 1.01
CA VAL A 188 5.17 5.39 1.08
C VAL A 188 4.77 3.94 1.37
N VAL A 189 3.77 3.78 2.23
CA VAL A 189 3.21 2.46 2.58
C VAL A 189 1.72 2.46 2.30
N THR A 190 1.23 1.42 1.63
CA THR A 190 -0.19 1.20 1.41
C THR A 190 -0.67 -0.05 2.14
N THR A 191 -1.94 -0.06 2.50
CA THR A 191 -2.59 -1.22 3.11
C THR A 191 -4.07 -1.25 2.75
N THR A 192 -4.74 -2.32 3.14
CA THR A 192 -6.19 -2.43 3.18
C THR A 192 -6.66 -2.62 4.62
N THR A 193 -7.88 -2.23 4.92
CA THR A 193 -8.46 -2.43 6.25
C THR A 193 -9.17 -3.76 6.42
N HIS A 194 -9.63 -4.37 5.33
CA HIS A 194 -10.53 -5.54 5.35
C HIS A 194 -9.84 -6.92 5.35
N LYS A 195 -8.52 -6.99 5.48
CA LYS A 195 -7.76 -8.25 5.57
C LYS A 195 -7.38 -8.53 7.02
N THR A 196 -6.11 -8.68 7.32
CA THR A 196 -5.63 -9.00 8.69
C THR A 196 -5.92 -7.90 9.72
N LEU A 197 -6.19 -6.67 9.30
CA LEU A 197 -6.62 -5.59 10.20
C LEU A 197 -8.08 -5.73 10.70
N ARG A 198 -8.90 -6.61 10.08
CA ARG A 198 -10.30 -6.86 10.46
C ARG A 198 -11.21 -5.62 10.45
N GLY A 199 -10.89 -4.66 9.61
CA GLY A 199 -11.70 -3.47 9.38
C GLY A 199 -12.74 -3.64 8.27
N PRO A 200 -13.47 -2.55 7.94
CA PRO A 200 -14.40 -2.54 6.82
C PRO A 200 -13.67 -2.67 5.48
N ARG A 201 -14.41 -2.89 4.40
CA ARG A 201 -13.86 -2.79 3.04
C ARG A 201 -13.24 -1.41 2.82
N GLY A 202 -11.96 -1.41 2.46
CA GLY A 202 -11.18 -0.20 2.28
C GLY A 202 -9.72 -0.46 2.00
#